data_548d423267c18d7cffe52ebd5c169db8
#
_entry.id   548d423267c18d7cffe52ebd5c169db8
#
_cell.length_a   1.000
_cell.length_b   1.000
_cell.length_c   1.000
_cell.angle_alpha   90.00
_cell.angle_beta   90.00
_cell.angle_gamma   90.00
#
_symmetry.space_group_name_H-M   'P 1'
#
loop_
_entity.id
_entity.type
_entity.pdbx_description
1 polymer ?
#
loop_
_entity_poly.entity_id
_entity_poly.type
_entity_poly.pdbx_seq_one_letter_code
_entity_poly.pdbx_strand_id
1 'polypeptide(L)'
;MRYGTFMILTAGLMALAPPAQAENRSAYVTLMLQAFAAKVQCPGTEVVYQDLVQKAQDMQQADGTTESARKAIAWLLTGGKMGEKGDDTLMGEVALAMQTTDLDQKRLGMQTWCDTQKTKLAGFIRSKS
;
A
#
# COMPACT_ATOMS: atom_id res chain seq x y z
N MET A 1 -10.45 -26.42 37.66
CA MET A 1 -10.12 -25.92 37.17
C MET A 1 -9.64 -25.80 36.24
N ARG A 2 -9.66 -25.58 36.00
CA ARG A 2 -9.13 -25.31 35.26
C ARG A 2 -9.36 -24.52 34.63
N TYR A 3 -9.71 -23.88 34.71
CA TYR A 3 -9.87 -23.10 34.00
C TYR A 3 -9.43 -22.07 33.85
N GLY A 4 -9.60 -21.81 34.32
CA GLY A 4 -9.34 -20.54 34.28
C GLY A 4 -8.25 -20.18 33.52
N THR A 5 -7.43 -20.85 33.56
CA THR A 5 -6.31 -20.49 32.94
C THR A 5 -6.45 -20.16 31.56
N PHE A 6 -7.30 -20.62 30.90
CA PHE A 6 -7.27 -20.34 29.61
C PHE A 6 -7.75 -19.11 29.21
N MET A 7 -8.51 -18.52 29.99
CA MET A 7 -8.92 -17.33 29.61
C MET A 7 -7.92 -16.37 29.55
N ILE A 8 -6.95 -16.51 30.22
CA ILE A 8 -5.93 -15.62 30.24
C ILE A 8 -5.33 -15.50 28.94
N LEU A 9 -5.25 -16.55 28.25
CA LEU A 9 -4.70 -16.50 27.00
C LEU A 9 -5.40 -15.59 26.11
N THR A 10 -6.67 -15.58 26.21
CA THR A 10 -7.42 -14.75 25.37
C THR A 10 -7.10 -13.33 25.59
N ALA A 11 -6.97 -12.96 26.81
CA ALA A 11 -6.69 -11.59 27.11
C ALA A 11 -5.37 -11.19 26.48
N GLY A 12 -4.44 -12.05 26.55
CA GLY A 12 -3.17 -11.74 25.98
C GLY A 12 -3.25 -11.49 24.50
N LEU A 13 -4.04 -12.25 23.83
CA LEU A 13 -4.17 -12.07 22.43
C LEU A 13 -4.77 -10.76 22.08
N MET A 14 -5.71 -10.30 22.88
CA MET A 14 -6.29 -9.07 22.57
C MET A 14 -5.40 -7.93 22.75
N ALA A 15 -4.42 -8.05 23.54
CA ALA A 15 -3.51 -6.96 23.79
C ALA A 15 -2.66 -6.65 22.56
N LEU A 16 -2.59 -7.57 21.63
CA LEU A 16 -1.78 -7.33 20.48
C LEU A 16 -2.52 -6.57 19.42
N ALA A 17 -1.79 -5.81 18.63
CA ALA A 17 -2.38 -5.12 17.52
C ALA A 17 -3.01 -6.15 16.61
N PRO A 18 -4.15 -5.87 16.03
CA PRO A 18 -4.81 -6.84 15.18
C PRO A 18 -3.95 -7.17 13.97
N PRO A 19 -3.55 -8.42 13.78
CA PRO A 19 -2.76 -8.78 12.61
C PRO A 19 -3.47 -8.45 11.32
N ALA A 20 -4.79 -8.58 11.28
CA ALA A 20 -5.55 -8.28 10.09
C ALA A 20 -5.43 -6.82 9.69
N GLN A 21 -5.36 -5.91 10.69
CA GLN A 21 -5.24 -4.50 10.40
C GLN A 21 -3.86 -4.18 9.84
N ALA A 22 -2.82 -4.79 10.37
CA ALA A 22 -1.48 -4.61 9.88
C ALA A 22 -1.33 -5.16 8.47
N GLU A 23 -1.91 -6.34 8.21
CA GLU A 23 -1.87 -6.92 6.89
C GLU A 23 -2.63 -6.06 5.89
N ASN A 24 -3.77 -5.51 6.29
CA ASN A 24 -4.54 -4.64 5.43
C ASN A 24 -3.78 -3.36 5.11
N ARG A 25 -3.02 -2.82 6.07
CA ARG A 25 -2.24 -1.63 5.79
C ARG A 25 -1.13 -1.92 4.79
N SER A 26 -0.43 -3.03 4.95
CA SER A 26 0.61 -3.42 4.01
C SER A 26 0.03 -3.62 2.61
N ALA A 27 -1.11 -4.28 2.51
CA ALA A 27 -1.77 -4.48 1.23
C ALA A 27 -2.20 -3.14 0.62
N TYR A 28 -2.71 -2.22 1.44
CA TYR A 28 -3.12 -0.92 0.96
C TYR A 28 -1.93 -0.09 0.47
N VAL A 29 -0.82 -0.11 1.22
CA VAL A 29 0.40 0.59 0.82
C VAL A 29 0.92 0.03 -0.50
N THR A 30 0.87 -1.30 -0.67
CA THR A 30 1.28 -1.93 -1.92
C THR A 30 0.42 -1.47 -3.09
N LEU A 31 -0.89 -1.41 -2.89
CA LEU A 31 -1.82 -0.93 -3.90
C LEU A 31 -1.47 0.51 -4.29
N MET A 32 -1.25 1.38 -3.31
CA MET A 32 -0.91 2.77 -3.58
C MET A 32 0.42 2.89 -4.32
N LEU A 33 1.42 2.13 -3.88
CA LEU A 33 2.73 2.16 -4.52
C LEU A 33 2.60 1.77 -5.99
N GLN A 34 1.86 0.71 -6.27
CA GLN A 34 1.68 0.25 -7.64
C GLN A 34 0.94 1.28 -8.49
N ALA A 35 -0.08 1.93 -7.93
CA ALA A 35 -0.83 2.95 -8.65
C ALA A 35 0.07 4.14 -9.01
N PHE A 36 0.86 4.61 -8.05
CA PHE A 36 1.75 5.73 -8.32
C PHE A 36 2.92 5.34 -9.22
N ALA A 37 3.42 4.12 -9.11
CA ALA A 37 4.44 3.63 -10.02
C ALA A 37 3.90 3.57 -11.45
N ALA A 38 2.65 3.14 -11.61
CA ALA A 38 2.03 3.11 -12.94
C ALA A 38 1.88 4.52 -13.50
N LYS A 39 1.53 5.48 -12.65
CA LYS A 39 1.44 6.87 -13.09
C LYS A 39 2.78 7.36 -13.64
N VAL A 40 3.87 7.03 -12.94
CA VAL A 40 5.18 7.52 -13.30
C VAL A 40 5.78 6.76 -14.50
N GLN A 41 5.54 5.47 -14.56
CA GLN A 41 6.24 4.59 -15.51
C GLN A 41 5.42 4.15 -16.71
N CYS A 42 4.10 4.27 -16.65
CA CYS A 42 3.24 3.84 -17.75
C CYS A 42 2.66 5.07 -18.44
N PRO A 43 3.02 5.32 -19.70
CA PRO A 43 2.58 6.54 -20.38
C PRO A 43 1.07 6.69 -20.40
N GLY A 44 0.62 7.92 -20.22
CA GLY A 44 -0.80 8.24 -20.29
C GLY A 44 -1.65 7.72 -19.15
N THR A 45 -1.04 7.43 -18.02
CA THR A 45 -1.76 6.88 -16.86
C THR A 45 -1.89 7.92 -15.77
N GLU A 46 -3.05 8.00 -15.15
CA GLU A 46 -3.23 8.85 -13.98
C GLU A 46 -3.86 8.07 -12.84
N VAL A 47 -3.64 8.53 -11.62
CA VAL A 47 -4.19 7.91 -10.41
C VAL A 47 -5.54 8.51 -10.09
N VAL A 48 -6.50 7.68 -9.72
CA VAL A 48 -7.81 8.13 -9.28
C VAL A 48 -7.75 8.19 -7.75
N TYR A 49 -7.32 9.33 -7.24
CA TYR A 49 -7.02 9.49 -5.82
C TYR A 49 -8.23 9.25 -4.92
N GLN A 50 -9.39 9.70 -5.34
CA GLN A 50 -10.60 9.51 -4.54
C GLN A 50 -10.93 8.05 -4.32
N ASP A 51 -10.66 7.21 -5.31
CA ASP A 51 -10.93 5.78 -5.18
C ASP A 51 -9.93 5.13 -4.25
N LEU A 52 -8.71 5.65 -4.18
CA LEU A 52 -7.74 5.18 -3.19
C LEU A 52 -8.19 5.55 -1.77
N VAL A 53 -8.73 6.77 -1.60
CA VAL A 53 -9.24 7.19 -0.30
C VAL A 53 -10.40 6.30 0.13
N GLN A 54 -11.31 6.01 -0.81
CA GLN A 54 -12.44 5.13 -0.52
C GLN A 54 -11.97 3.72 -0.16
N LYS A 55 -10.95 3.23 -0.86
CA LYS A 55 -10.41 1.91 -0.59
C LYS A 55 -9.81 1.83 0.82
N ALA A 56 -9.18 2.90 1.27
CA ALA A 56 -8.65 2.95 2.63
C ALA A 56 -9.78 2.76 3.64
N GLN A 57 -10.92 3.43 3.40
CA GLN A 57 -12.07 3.28 4.28
C GLN A 57 -12.61 1.85 4.23
N ASP A 58 -12.71 1.27 3.04
CA ASP A 58 -13.19 -0.10 2.87
C ASP A 58 -12.28 -1.10 3.60
N MET A 59 -11.00 -0.82 3.65
CA MET A 59 -10.02 -1.67 4.33
C MET A 59 -9.83 -1.28 5.80
N GLN A 60 -10.67 -0.39 6.29
CA GLN A 60 -10.68 0.04 7.70
C GLN A 60 -9.35 0.63 8.14
N GLN A 61 -8.73 1.41 7.27
CA GLN A 61 -7.49 2.08 7.62
C GLN A 61 -7.80 3.33 8.44
N ALA A 62 -6.86 3.69 9.31
CA ALA A 62 -7.01 4.88 10.14
C ALA A 62 -7.05 6.13 9.26
N ASP A 63 -7.70 7.18 9.76
CA ASP A 63 -7.75 8.46 9.07
C ASP A 63 -6.33 8.95 8.83
N GLY A 64 -6.10 9.50 7.67
CA GLY A 64 -4.78 10.03 7.33
C GLY A 64 -3.82 9.01 6.73
N THR A 65 -4.19 7.73 6.69
CA THR A 65 -3.31 6.70 6.14
C THR A 65 -2.99 6.97 4.67
N THR A 66 -4.00 7.36 3.88
CA THR A 66 -3.78 7.62 2.46
C THR A 66 -2.76 8.74 2.26
N GLU A 67 -2.91 9.82 3.00
CA GLU A 67 -2.01 10.96 2.85
C GLU A 67 -0.59 10.63 3.33
N SER A 68 -0.48 9.93 4.46
CA SER A 68 0.83 9.51 4.96
C SER A 68 1.53 8.57 3.99
N ALA A 69 0.79 7.62 3.42
CA ALA A 69 1.36 6.69 2.45
C ALA A 69 1.76 7.42 1.17
N ARG A 70 0.93 8.35 0.71
CA ARG A 70 1.24 9.12 -0.48
C ARG A 70 2.55 9.89 -0.30
N LYS A 71 2.70 10.55 0.84
CA LYS A 71 3.92 11.31 1.13
C LYS A 71 5.15 10.41 1.22
N ALA A 72 5.02 9.26 1.86
CA ALA A 72 6.12 8.32 2.01
C ALA A 72 6.55 7.75 0.66
N ILE A 73 5.56 7.42 -0.18
CA ILE A 73 5.82 6.90 -1.51
C ILE A 73 6.54 7.96 -2.36
N ALA A 74 6.04 9.20 -2.33
CA ALA A 74 6.67 10.28 -3.08
C ALA A 74 8.11 10.48 -2.61
N TRP A 75 8.34 10.40 -1.30
CA TRP A 75 9.68 10.58 -0.74
C TRP A 75 10.63 9.51 -1.26
N LEU A 76 10.20 8.24 -1.25
CA LEU A 76 11.05 7.16 -1.74
C LEU A 76 11.24 7.20 -3.25
N LEU A 77 10.19 7.47 -4.01
CA LEU A 77 10.31 7.48 -5.46
C LEU A 77 11.16 8.63 -5.99
N THR A 78 11.30 9.70 -5.22
CA THR A 78 12.07 10.87 -5.66
C THR A 78 13.42 11.00 -4.96
N GLY A 79 13.80 10.00 -4.19
CA GLY A 79 15.07 10.06 -3.47
C GLY A 79 15.07 11.16 -2.39
N GLY A 80 13.93 11.45 -1.83
CA GLY A 80 13.81 12.43 -0.75
C GLY A 80 13.50 13.84 -1.21
N LYS A 81 13.30 14.05 -2.51
CA LYS A 81 13.06 15.41 -3.03
C LYS A 81 11.64 15.89 -2.83
N MET A 82 10.69 14.97 -2.77
CA MET A 82 9.28 15.31 -2.59
C MET A 82 8.68 14.43 -1.51
N GLY A 83 7.54 14.84 -0.99
CA GLY A 83 6.85 14.07 0.02
C GLY A 83 7.49 14.22 1.39
N GLU A 84 7.21 13.27 2.25
CA GLU A 84 7.76 13.26 3.60
C GLU A 84 8.04 11.84 4.02
N LYS A 85 9.15 11.66 4.72
CA LYS A 85 9.48 10.37 5.28
C LYS A 85 8.49 10.04 6.40
N GLY A 86 7.92 8.87 6.35
CA GLY A 86 7.01 8.40 7.40
C GLY A 86 7.78 7.74 8.53
N ASP A 87 7.03 7.11 9.45
CA ASP A 87 7.67 6.35 10.51
C ASP A 87 8.33 5.10 9.93
N ASP A 88 9.16 4.44 10.73
CA ASP A 88 9.96 3.33 10.26
C ASP A 88 9.10 2.17 9.73
N THR A 89 7.96 1.91 10.35
CA THR A 89 7.10 0.83 9.92
C THR A 89 6.52 1.12 8.53
N LEU A 90 6.03 2.33 8.34
CA LEU A 90 5.49 2.75 7.05
C LEU A 90 6.57 2.74 5.98
N MET A 91 7.75 3.27 6.30
CA MET A 91 8.85 3.28 5.33
C MET A 91 9.26 1.85 4.95
N GLY A 92 9.23 0.92 5.91
CA GLY A 92 9.51 -0.48 5.61
C GLY A 92 8.47 -1.09 4.68
N GLU A 93 7.21 -0.76 4.89
CA GLU A 93 6.13 -1.26 4.03
C GLU A 93 6.26 -0.71 2.61
N VAL A 94 6.56 0.59 2.48
CA VAL A 94 6.75 1.20 1.17
C VAL A 94 7.97 0.61 0.46
N ALA A 95 9.07 0.42 1.19
CA ALA A 95 10.29 -0.14 0.61
C ALA A 95 10.06 -1.57 0.11
N LEU A 96 9.32 -2.37 0.89
CA LEU A 96 9.02 -3.73 0.48
C LEU A 96 8.12 -3.74 -0.75
N ALA A 97 7.13 -2.85 -0.80
CA ALA A 97 6.26 -2.74 -1.96
C ALA A 97 7.05 -2.33 -3.20
N MET A 98 8.02 -1.41 -3.05
CA MET A 98 8.86 -1.01 -4.16
C MET A 98 9.71 -2.18 -4.66
N GLN A 99 10.28 -2.94 -3.74
CA GLN A 99 11.12 -4.07 -4.10
C GLN A 99 10.30 -5.12 -4.86
N THR A 100 9.12 -5.44 -4.36
CA THR A 100 8.25 -6.43 -5.00
C THR A 100 7.84 -5.95 -6.39
N THR A 101 7.49 -4.67 -6.51
CA THR A 101 7.10 -4.09 -7.80
C THR A 101 8.26 -4.14 -8.78
N ASP A 102 9.46 -3.79 -8.33
CA ASP A 102 10.64 -3.81 -9.17
C ASP A 102 10.93 -5.23 -9.69
N LEU A 103 10.79 -6.23 -8.83
CA LEU A 103 10.99 -7.62 -9.24
C LEU A 103 9.95 -8.04 -10.28
N ASP A 104 8.70 -7.64 -10.11
CA ASP A 104 7.66 -7.95 -11.06
C ASP A 104 7.92 -7.28 -12.41
N GLN A 105 8.38 -6.03 -12.38
CA GLN A 105 8.70 -5.31 -13.61
C GLN A 105 9.85 -5.98 -14.37
N LYS A 106 10.84 -6.46 -13.62
CA LYS A 106 11.97 -7.16 -14.25
C LYS A 106 11.54 -8.50 -14.80
N ARG A 107 10.66 -9.20 -14.12
CA ARG A 107 10.20 -10.50 -14.56
C ARG A 107 9.30 -10.41 -15.79
N LEU A 108 8.41 -9.42 -15.83
CA LEU A 108 7.43 -9.28 -16.90
C LEU A 108 7.88 -8.40 -18.06
N GLY A 109 8.76 -7.45 -17.79
CA GLY A 109 9.05 -6.36 -18.71
C GLY A 109 8.07 -5.23 -18.47
N MET A 110 8.51 -4.00 -18.73
CA MET A 110 7.72 -2.81 -18.38
C MET A 110 6.38 -2.74 -19.11
N GLN A 111 6.36 -3.07 -20.41
CA GLN A 111 5.11 -2.98 -21.15
C GLN A 111 4.07 -3.97 -20.62
N THR A 112 4.48 -5.21 -20.38
CA THR A 112 3.56 -6.22 -19.85
C THR A 112 3.13 -5.85 -18.45
N TRP A 113 4.05 -5.33 -17.64
CA TRP A 113 3.70 -4.88 -16.29
C TRP A 113 2.64 -3.78 -16.34
N CYS A 114 2.83 -2.77 -17.22
CA CYS A 114 1.85 -1.70 -17.36
C CYS A 114 0.49 -2.22 -17.80
N ASP A 115 0.46 -3.16 -18.75
CA ASP A 115 -0.79 -3.73 -19.20
C ASP A 115 -1.47 -4.52 -18.08
N THR A 116 -0.69 -5.23 -17.29
CA THR A 116 -1.21 -5.97 -16.15
C THR A 116 -1.84 -5.02 -15.12
N GLN A 117 -1.19 -3.88 -14.87
CA GLN A 117 -1.73 -2.92 -13.91
C GLN A 117 -3.04 -2.32 -14.37
N LYS A 118 -3.25 -2.12 -15.66
CA LYS A 118 -4.51 -1.57 -16.16
C LYS A 118 -5.69 -2.44 -15.76
N THR A 119 -5.50 -3.75 -15.73
CA THR A 119 -6.53 -4.67 -15.32
C THR A 119 -6.60 -4.79 -13.79
N LYS A 120 -5.44 -5.00 -13.18
CA LYS A 120 -5.34 -5.24 -11.75
C LYS A 120 -5.78 -4.03 -10.92
N LEU A 121 -5.44 -2.84 -11.38
CA LEU A 121 -5.74 -1.60 -10.66
C LEU A 121 -6.88 -0.81 -11.29
N ALA A 122 -7.74 -1.48 -12.04
CA ALA A 122 -8.89 -0.83 -12.66
C ALA A 122 -9.70 -0.12 -11.57
N GLY A 123 -10.03 1.14 -11.81
CA GLY A 123 -10.71 1.97 -10.82
C GLY A 123 -9.76 2.84 -10.01
N PHE A 124 -8.50 2.40 -9.82
CA PHE A 124 -7.53 3.19 -9.08
C PHE A 124 -6.58 3.94 -10.01
N ILE A 125 -6.46 3.47 -11.24
CA ILE A 125 -5.74 4.18 -12.29
C ILE A 125 -6.63 4.22 -13.53
N ARG A 126 -6.37 5.18 -14.40
CA ARG A 126 -7.12 5.29 -15.65
C ARG A 126 -6.25 5.97 -16.69
N SER A 127 -6.67 5.89 -17.95
CA SER A 127 -5.98 6.59 -19.01
C SER A 127 -6.25 8.08 -18.90
N LYS A 128 -5.23 8.89 -19.15
CA LYS A 128 -5.40 10.32 -19.20
C LYS A 128 -6.19 10.64 -20.46
N SER A 129 -7.14 11.52 -20.35
CA SER A 129 -7.90 11.92 -21.52
C SER A 129 -7.43 13.24 -22.07
#